data_e67a0b0606844c953d99c58a00aeee2e
#
_entry.id   e67a0b0606844c953d99c58a00aeee2e
#
_cell.length_a   1.000
_cell.length_b   1.000
_cell.length_c   1.000
_cell.angle_alpha   90.00
_cell.angle_beta   90.00
_cell.angle_gamma   90.00
#
_symmetry.space_group_name_H-M   'P 1'
#
loop_
_entity.id
_entity.type
_entity.pdbx_description
1 polymer ?
#
loop_
_entity_poly.entity_id
_entity_poly.type
_entity_poly.pdbx_seq_one_letter_code
_entity_poly.pdbx_strand_id
1 'polypeptide(L)'
;MKAFIKHISTYFPEKSLSNEEISERFPEWDSEKIIQKIGVRNRFNSGEDEFVSDMATKVSEKLFSENNFDRSSVDFVLLCTQSPDYYLPTTACIVQNNLGLRNDIGALDFNQGCSGFVYGLSLAKGLIVAGIAKNVLLITAETYTKHIHKEDKGNLSIFGDAAAAT
;
A
#
# COMPACT_ATOMS: atom_id res chain seq x y z
N MET A 1 23.75 6.17 13.90
CA MET A 1 22.66 7.09 13.55
C MET A 1 21.34 6.49 14.04
N LYS A 2 20.37 7.30 14.52
CA LYS A 2 19.03 6.82 14.90
C LYS A 2 18.07 7.09 13.74
N ALA A 3 17.21 6.12 13.40
CA ALA A 3 16.10 6.30 12.48
C ALA A 3 14.79 6.41 13.28
N PHE A 4 13.84 7.19 12.80
CA PHE A 4 12.52 7.37 13.41
C PHE A 4 11.48 7.65 12.32
N ILE A 5 10.24 7.28 12.60
CA ILE A 5 9.10 7.61 11.74
C ILE A 5 8.75 9.08 11.95
N LYS A 6 8.68 9.84 10.86
CA LYS A 6 8.29 11.26 10.87
C LYS A 6 6.80 11.45 10.68
N HIS A 7 6.28 10.85 9.62
CA HIS A 7 4.91 11.03 9.15
C HIS A 7 4.34 9.72 8.65
N ILE A 8 3.03 9.59 8.72
CA ILE A 8 2.28 8.47 8.12
C ILE A 8 1.01 9.06 7.51
N SER A 9 0.73 8.69 6.26
CA SER A 9 -0.55 8.97 5.60
C SER A 9 -1.12 7.71 4.99
N THR A 10 -2.45 7.65 4.86
CA THR A 10 -3.16 6.50 4.30
C THR A 10 -4.08 6.94 3.17
N TYR A 11 -4.28 6.06 2.20
CA TYR A 11 -5.22 6.21 1.10
C TYR A 11 -6.09 4.96 1.00
N PHE A 12 -7.38 5.16 0.82
CA PHE A 12 -8.36 4.11 0.56
C PHE A 12 -9.06 4.44 -0.77
N PRO A 13 -9.26 3.45 -1.64
CA PRO A 13 -10.08 3.60 -2.85
C PRO A 13 -11.52 4.04 -2.54
N GLU A 14 -12.21 4.59 -3.54
CA GLU A 14 -13.58 5.09 -3.37
C GLU A 14 -14.62 3.98 -3.24
N LYS A 15 -14.41 2.87 -3.97
CA LYS A 15 -15.34 1.74 -3.94
C LYS A 15 -15.12 0.91 -2.67
N SER A 16 -16.20 0.41 -2.11
CA SER A 16 -16.14 -0.52 -0.97
C SER A 16 -17.08 -1.69 -1.20
N LEU A 17 -16.78 -2.81 -0.56
CA LEU A 17 -17.59 -4.02 -0.49
C LEU A 17 -18.02 -4.23 0.96
N SER A 18 -19.31 -4.13 1.25
CA SER A 18 -19.89 -4.34 2.57
C SER A 18 -20.13 -5.82 2.89
N ASN A 19 -20.42 -6.12 4.16
CA ASN A 19 -20.81 -7.49 4.53
C ASN A 19 -22.19 -7.84 3.99
N GLU A 20 -23.09 -6.87 3.86
CA GLU A 20 -24.42 -7.03 3.28
C GLU A 20 -24.32 -7.48 1.82
N GLU A 21 -23.48 -6.80 1.02
CA GLU A 21 -23.25 -7.18 -0.38
C GLU A 21 -22.61 -8.57 -0.51
N ILE A 22 -21.75 -8.96 0.43
CA ILE A 22 -21.22 -10.34 0.49
C ILE A 22 -22.32 -11.33 0.80
N SER A 23 -23.20 -11.02 1.76
CA SER A 23 -24.33 -11.90 2.14
C SER A 23 -25.35 -12.05 1.03
N GLU A 24 -25.63 -11.00 0.26
CA GLU A 24 -26.48 -11.07 -0.92
C GLU A 24 -25.94 -12.02 -1.97
N ARG A 25 -24.62 -12.01 -2.16
CA ARG A 25 -23.92 -12.86 -3.11
C ARG A 25 -23.73 -14.30 -2.62
N PHE A 26 -23.52 -14.46 -1.30
CA PHE A 26 -23.32 -15.75 -0.63
C PHE A 26 -24.29 -15.88 0.55
N PRO A 27 -25.56 -16.29 0.33
CA PRO A 27 -26.60 -16.30 1.38
C PRO A 27 -26.28 -17.16 2.61
N GLU A 28 -25.37 -18.12 2.48
CA GLU A 28 -24.90 -18.91 3.61
C GLU A 28 -23.93 -18.16 4.54
N TRP A 29 -23.46 -16.97 4.11
CA TRP A 29 -22.57 -16.08 4.86
C TRP A 29 -23.32 -14.85 5.36
N ASP A 30 -23.85 -14.97 6.57
CA ASP A 30 -24.58 -13.92 7.25
C ASP A 30 -23.64 -12.74 7.66
N SER A 31 -24.08 -11.50 7.40
CA SER A 31 -23.24 -10.30 7.63
C SER A 31 -22.82 -10.12 9.10
N GLU A 32 -23.71 -10.46 10.04
CA GLU A 32 -23.40 -10.40 11.47
C GLU A 32 -22.35 -11.45 11.87
N LYS A 33 -22.43 -12.66 11.29
CA LYS A 33 -21.43 -13.71 11.52
C LYS A 33 -20.07 -13.33 10.92
N ILE A 34 -20.03 -12.64 9.78
CA ILE A 34 -18.78 -12.11 9.22
C ILE A 34 -18.14 -11.13 10.22
N ILE A 35 -18.90 -10.18 10.75
CA ILE A 35 -18.39 -9.22 11.75
C ILE A 35 -17.88 -9.96 12.99
N GLN A 36 -18.65 -10.89 13.53
CA GLN A 36 -18.28 -11.61 14.76
C GLN A 36 -17.01 -12.45 14.61
N LYS A 37 -16.82 -13.08 13.45
CA LYS A 37 -15.69 -14.00 13.20
C LYS A 37 -14.45 -13.31 12.67
N ILE A 38 -14.61 -12.29 11.82
CA ILE A 38 -13.52 -11.67 11.06
C ILE A 38 -13.23 -10.26 11.58
N GLY A 39 -14.23 -9.55 12.10
CA GLY A 39 -14.08 -8.19 12.62
C GLY A 39 -14.04 -7.09 11.55
N VAL A 40 -14.20 -7.43 10.28
CA VAL A 40 -14.19 -6.48 9.15
C VAL A 40 -15.61 -6.12 8.75
N ARG A 41 -15.93 -4.83 8.61
CA ARG A 41 -17.23 -4.33 8.18
C ARG A 41 -17.28 -4.06 6.68
N ASN A 42 -16.30 -3.33 6.18
CA ASN A 42 -16.16 -2.95 4.77
C ASN A 42 -14.74 -3.25 4.29
N ARG A 43 -14.60 -3.52 2.98
CA ARG A 43 -13.33 -3.64 2.27
C ARG A 43 -13.33 -2.61 1.16
N PHE A 44 -12.28 -1.82 1.08
CA PHE A 44 -12.11 -0.91 -0.04
C PHE A 44 -11.53 -1.68 -1.22
N ASN A 45 -12.03 -1.39 -2.41
CA ASN A 45 -11.62 -2.05 -3.64
C ASN A 45 -11.16 -1.02 -4.65
N SER A 46 -9.97 -1.18 -5.19
CA SER A 46 -9.44 -0.34 -6.26
C SER A 46 -10.34 -0.40 -7.51
N GLY A 47 -10.41 0.71 -8.22
CA GLY A 47 -11.08 0.78 -9.52
C GLY A 47 -10.42 -0.16 -10.53
N GLU A 48 -11.09 -0.44 -11.64
CA GLU A 48 -10.57 -1.31 -12.69
C GLU A 48 -9.22 -0.82 -13.22
N ASP A 49 -9.10 0.50 -13.43
CA ASP A 49 -7.90 1.18 -13.94
C ASP A 49 -7.04 1.79 -12.82
N GLU A 50 -7.28 1.48 -11.56
CA GLU A 50 -6.49 1.97 -10.43
C GLU A 50 -5.50 0.90 -9.99
N PHE A 51 -4.21 1.13 -10.22
CA PHE A 51 -3.11 0.22 -9.92
C PHE A 51 -2.37 0.61 -8.65
N VAL A 52 -1.42 -0.23 -8.23
CA VAL A 52 -0.59 0.03 -7.04
C VAL A 52 0.18 1.32 -7.19
N SER A 53 0.75 1.61 -8.37
CA SER A 53 1.49 2.85 -8.60
C SER A 53 0.62 4.09 -8.42
N ASP A 54 -0.67 4.04 -8.82
CA ASP A 54 -1.60 5.16 -8.65
C ASP A 54 -1.88 5.42 -7.16
N MET A 55 -2.24 4.39 -6.41
CA MET A 55 -2.51 4.52 -4.98
C MET A 55 -1.26 4.93 -4.19
N ALA A 56 -0.09 4.36 -4.53
CA ALA A 56 1.19 4.71 -3.94
C ALA A 56 1.57 6.18 -4.22
N THR A 57 1.31 6.66 -5.44
CA THR A 57 1.50 8.06 -5.81
C THR A 57 0.55 8.96 -5.01
N LYS A 58 -0.75 8.66 -4.99
CA LYS A 58 -1.77 9.44 -4.27
C LYS A 58 -1.46 9.55 -2.77
N VAL A 59 -1.10 8.44 -2.12
CA VAL A 59 -0.79 8.47 -0.69
C VAL A 59 0.49 9.22 -0.37
N SER A 60 1.49 9.16 -1.26
CA SER A 60 2.74 9.90 -1.09
C SER A 60 2.54 11.40 -1.30
N GLU A 61 1.78 11.83 -2.30
CA GLU A 61 1.37 13.23 -2.50
C GLU A 61 0.60 13.76 -1.28
N LYS A 62 -0.31 12.95 -0.75
CA LYS A 62 -1.04 13.28 0.48
C LYS A 62 -0.08 13.48 1.65
N LEU A 63 0.87 12.55 1.85
CA LEU A 63 1.88 12.66 2.92
C LEU A 63 2.70 13.95 2.78
N PHE A 64 3.15 14.27 1.58
CA PHE A 64 3.93 15.48 1.32
C PHE A 64 3.13 16.75 1.59
N SER A 65 1.87 16.81 1.11
CA SER A 65 1.01 17.99 1.26
C SER A 65 0.57 18.22 2.71
N GLU A 66 0.12 17.17 3.41
CA GLU A 66 -0.33 17.26 4.81
C GLU A 66 0.77 17.71 5.77
N ASN A 67 2.02 17.42 5.44
CA ASN A 67 3.16 17.67 6.32
C ASN A 67 4.10 18.77 5.80
N ASN A 68 3.75 19.43 4.70
CA ASN A 68 4.63 20.38 4.01
C ASN A 68 6.07 19.83 3.81
N PHE A 69 6.11 18.54 3.42
CA PHE A 69 7.38 17.82 3.27
C PHE A 69 8.02 18.10 1.92
N ASP A 70 9.30 18.48 1.93
CA ASP A 70 10.06 18.68 0.70
C ASP A 70 10.39 17.34 0.03
N ARG A 71 9.70 17.04 -1.08
CA ARG A 71 9.90 15.82 -1.86
C ARG A 71 11.32 15.67 -2.40
N SER A 72 12.03 16.78 -2.62
CA SER A 72 13.42 16.75 -3.11
C SER A 72 14.40 16.15 -2.09
N SER A 73 14.00 16.07 -0.82
CA SER A 73 14.77 15.48 0.26
C SER A 73 14.66 13.96 0.36
N VAL A 74 13.77 13.32 -0.40
CA VAL A 74 13.67 11.84 -0.45
C VAL A 74 14.93 11.29 -1.13
N ASP A 75 15.57 10.30 -0.49
CA ASP A 75 16.77 9.64 -1.00
C ASP A 75 16.53 8.20 -1.44
N PHE A 76 15.43 7.60 -0.99
CA PHE A 76 15.10 6.21 -1.32
C PHE A 76 13.59 5.97 -1.25
N VAL A 77 13.05 5.26 -2.24
CA VAL A 77 11.66 4.73 -2.25
C VAL A 77 11.72 3.22 -2.01
N LEU A 78 11.08 2.75 -0.94
CA LEU A 78 10.82 1.33 -0.68
C LEU A 78 9.32 1.08 -0.86
N LEU A 79 8.94 0.21 -1.77
CA LEU A 79 7.55 -0.18 -1.99
C LEU A 79 7.35 -1.66 -1.65
N CYS A 80 6.49 -1.93 -0.67
CA CYS A 80 6.02 -3.27 -0.36
C CYS A 80 4.71 -3.54 -1.09
N THR A 81 4.69 -4.53 -1.97
CA THR A 81 3.48 -4.94 -2.68
C THR A 81 3.56 -6.41 -3.12
N GLN A 82 2.41 -7.10 -3.13
CA GLN A 82 2.22 -8.42 -3.74
C GLN A 82 1.54 -8.31 -5.11
N SER A 83 1.07 -7.11 -5.46
CA SER A 83 0.33 -6.82 -6.69
C SER A 83 1.01 -5.72 -7.53
N PRO A 84 2.30 -5.89 -7.91
CA PRO A 84 3.03 -4.88 -8.70
C PRO A 84 2.35 -4.67 -10.06
N ASP A 85 2.45 -3.45 -10.60
CA ASP A 85 1.86 -3.11 -11.90
C ASP A 85 2.47 -3.95 -13.04
N TYR A 86 3.79 -4.16 -12.98
CA TYR A 86 4.57 -4.92 -13.96
C TYR A 86 5.68 -5.73 -13.27
N TYR A 87 6.20 -6.74 -13.95
CA TYR A 87 7.42 -7.40 -13.53
C TYR A 87 8.64 -6.48 -13.67
N LEU A 88 8.68 -5.65 -14.71
CA LEU A 88 9.69 -4.62 -14.99
C LEU A 88 9.06 -3.49 -15.82
N PRO A 89 9.38 -2.21 -15.51
CA PRO A 89 10.19 -1.77 -14.36
C PRO A 89 9.48 -2.06 -13.03
N THR A 90 10.22 -2.03 -11.91
CA THR A 90 9.61 -2.13 -10.57
C THR A 90 8.63 -0.98 -10.34
N THR A 91 7.56 -1.24 -9.61
CA THR A 91 6.52 -0.22 -9.34
C THR A 91 7.08 0.98 -8.57
N ALA A 92 8.09 0.79 -7.72
CA ALA A 92 8.78 1.89 -7.04
C ALA A 92 9.41 2.90 -8.02
N CYS A 93 9.96 2.43 -9.16
CA CYS A 93 10.49 3.31 -10.21
C CYS A 93 9.38 4.11 -10.91
N ILE A 94 8.21 3.51 -11.12
CA ILE A 94 7.04 4.20 -11.67
C ILE A 94 6.58 5.29 -10.69
N VAL A 95 6.46 4.97 -9.40
CA VAL A 95 6.09 5.92 -8.35
C VAL A 95 7.11 7.05 -8.22
N GLN A 96 8.41 6.73 -8.29
CA GLN A 96 9.48 7.74 -8.31
C GLN A 96 9.26 8.76 -9.43
N ASN A 97 8.98 8.28 -10.64
CA ASN A 97 8.72 9.13 -11.81
C ASN A 97 7.43 9.95 -11.64
N ASN A 98 6.34 9.31 -11.21
CA ASN A 98 5.04 9.98 -11.04
C ASN A 98 5.08 11.09 -9.99
N LEU A 99 5.86 10.91 -8.93
CA LEU A 99 6.07 11.90 -7.88
C LEU A 99 7.07 13.02 -8.28
N GLY A 100 7.71 12.91 -9.44
CA GLY A 100 8.76 13.85 -9.85
C GLY A 100 9.95 13.88 -8.90
N LEU A 101 10.30 12.73 -8.29
CA LEU A 101 11.46 12.63 -7.42
C LEU A 101 12.75 12.64 -8.24
N ARG A 102 13.87 12.96 -7.60
CA ARG A 102 15.17 12.97 -8.26
C ARG A 102 15.49 11.60 -8.88
N ASN A 103 16.19 11.59 -10.02
CA ASN A 103 16.54 10.35 -10.73
C ASN A 103 17.77 9.63 -10.14
N ASP A 104 18.47 10.26 -9.21
CA ASP A 104 19.68 9.72 -8.55
C ASP A 104 19.39 9.03 -7.21
N ILE A 105 18.10 8.85 -6.86
CA ILE A 105 17.69 8.17 -5.63
C ILE A 105 17.48 6.66 -5.87
N GLY A 106 17.51 5.89 -4.78
CA GLY A 106 17.15 4.47 -4.85
C GLY A 106 15.65 4.25 -4.97
N ALA A 107 15.24 3.23 -5.73
CA ALA A 107 13.84 2.79 -5.83
C ALA A 107 13.80 1.27 -5.92
N LEU A 108 13.05 0.62 -5.02
CA LEU A 108 13.02 -0.84 -4.86
C LEU A 108 11.64 -1.32 -4.43
N ASP A 109 11.13 -2.35 -5.12
CA ASP A 109 9.99 -3.14 -4.65
C ASP A 109 10.47 -4.31 -3.80
N PHE A 110 9.68 -4.70 -2.82
CA PHE A 110 9.84 -5.99 -2.12
C PHE A 110 8.46 -6.60 -1.82
N ASN A 111 8.42 -7.94 -1.86
CA ASN A 111 7.19 -8.70 -1.69
C ASN A 111 7.24 -9.44 -0.34
N GLN A 112 6.43 -8.99 0.65
CA GLN A 112 6.46 -9.52 2.00
C GLN A 112 5.06 -9.65 2.66
N GLY A 113 3.97 -9.40 1.99
CA GLY A 113 2.61 -9.53 2.54
C GLY A 113 2.41 -8.86 3.90
N CYS A 114 1.70 -9.53 4.82
CA CYS A 114 1.25 -8.98 6.11
C CYS A 114 2.36 -8.43 7.01
N SER A 115 3.57 -8.95 6.92
CA SER A 115 4.74 -8.48 7.69
C SER A 115 5.54 -7.38 6.98
N GLY A 116 5.12 -7.00 5.76
CA GLY A 116 5.86 -6.09 4.88
C GLY A 116 6.21 -4.75 5.52
N PHE A 117 5.30 -4.14 6.26
CA PHE A 117 5.58 -2.88 6.94
C PHE A 117 6.74 -2.99 7.94
N VAL A 118 6.76 -4.05 8.75
CA VAL A 118 7.82 -4.27 9.75
C VAL A 118 9.17 -4.53 9.07
N TYR A 119 9.19 -5.34 8.01
CA TYR A 119 10.40 -5.56 7.21
C TYR A 119 10.84 -4.28 6.50
N GLY A 120 9.89 -3.51 5.95
CA GLY A 120 10.16 -2.22 5.34
C GLY A 120 10.81 -1.22 6.30
N LEU A 121 10.33 -1.13 7.54
CA LEU A 121 10.96 -0.32 8.58
C LEU A 121 12.40 -0.78 8.89
N SER A 122 12.64 -2.09 8.87
CA SER A 122 13.98 -2.66 9.09
C SER A 122 14.93 -2.32 7.94
N LEU A 123 14.45 -2.41 6.69
CA LEU A 123 15.20 -2.01 5.49
C LEU A 123 15.50 -0.51 5.51
N ALA A 124 14.49 0.34 5.77
CA ALA A 124 14.64 1.78 5.85
C ALA A 124 15.67 2.17 6.92
N LYS A 125 15.58 1.55 8.11
CA LYS A 125 16.56 1.75 9.18
C LYS A 125 17.97 1.34 8.73
N GLY A 126 18.10 0.21 8.04
CA GLY A 126 19.38 -0.25 7.49
C GLY A 126 20.00 0.76 6.53
N LEU A 127 19.24 1.26 5.59
CA LEU A 127 19.68 2.29 4.62
C LEU A 127 20.14 3.58 5.32
N ILE A 128 19.39 4.03 6.34
CA ILE A 128 19.72 5.25 7.08
C ILE A 128 20.99 5.05 7.94
N VAL A 129 21.09 3.93 8.64
CA VAL A 129 22.23 3.63 9.52
C VAL A 129 23.51 3.45 8.71
N ALA A 130 23.41 2.82 7.53
CA ALA A 130 24.53 2.65 6.61
C ALA A 130 24.96 3.94 5.90
N GLY A 131 24.20 5.03 6.05
CA GLY A 131 24.48 6.32 5.39
C GLY A 131 24.15 6.34 3.90
N ILE A 132 23.38 5.36 3.40
CA ILE A 132 22.95 5.27 2.00
C ILE A 132 21.83 6.29 1.74
N ALA A 133 20.95 6.51 2.72
CA ALA A 133 19.83 7.44 2.65
C ALA A 133 19.71 8.23 3.96
N LYS A 134 19.20 9.46 3.90
CA LYS A 134 18.78 10.24 5.08
C LYS A 134 17.28 10.17 5.28
N ASN A 135 16.52 10.24 4.18
CA ASN A 135 15.06 10.12 4.17
C ASN A 135 14.62 8.98 3.25
N VAL A 136 13.90 8.03 3.80
CA VAL A 136 13.34 6.89 3.08
C VAL A 136 11.83 7.05 3.05
N LEU A 137 11.24 7.00 1.87
CA LEU A 137 9.80 6.92 1.66
C LEU A 137 9.44 5.42 1.60
N LEU A 138 8.88 4.91 2.69
CA LEU A 138 8.36 3.55 2.75
C LEU A 138 6.88 3.56 2.41
N ILE A 139 6.50 2.82 1.37
CA ILE A 139 5.13 2.68 0.91
C ILE A 139 4.71 1.21 1.04
N THR A 140 3.52 0.96 1.54
CA THR A 140 2.83 -0.32 1.45
C THR A 140 1.55 -0.10 0.65
N ALA A 141 1.34 -0.82 -0.43
CA ALA A 141 0.17 -0.65 -1.29
C ALA A 141 -0.24 -1.96 -1.95
N GLU A 142 -1.55 -2.22 -2.01
CA GLU A 142 -2.09 -3.44 -2.59
C GLU A 142 -3.34 -3.16 -3.41
N THR A 143 -3.42 -3.81 -4.58
CA THR A 143 -4.65 -4.01 -5.36
C THR A 143 -5.02 -5.50 -5.34
N TYR A 144 -4.89 -6.12 -4.18
CA TYR A 144 -4.99 -7.57 -4.00
C TYR A 144 -6.36 -8.11 -4.39
N THR A 145 -7.43 -7.30 -4.25
CA THR A 145 -8.78 -7.70 -4.62
C THR A 145 -8.93 -8.06 -6.11
N LYS A 146 -8.08 -7.51 -6.98
CA LYS A 146 -8.04 -7.85 -8.42
C LYS A 146 -7.63 -9.30 -8.70
N HIS A 147 -6.93 -9.93 -7.76
CA HIS A 147 -6.41 -11.29 -7.86
C HIS A 147 -7.28 -12.32 -7.15
N ILE A 148 -8.31 -11.88 -6.40
CA ILE A 148 -9.23 -12.77 -5.69
C ILE A 148 -10.25 -13.33 -6.67
N HIS A 149 -10.39 -14.67 -6.68
CA HIS A 149 -11.42 -15.30 -7.48
C HIS A 149 -12.82 -14.88 -6.99
N LYS A 150 -13.73 -14.63 -7.92
CA LYS A 150 -15.07 -14.11 -7.62
C LYS A 150 -15.89 -15.01 -6.68
N GLU A 151 -15.67 -16.31 -6.68
CA GLU A 151 -16.34 -17.28 -5.82
C GLU A 151 -15.56 -17.60 -4.53
N ASP A 152 -14.42 -16.94 -4.31
CA ASP A 152 -13.64 -17.12 -3.08
C ASP A 152 -14.18 -16.23 -1.96
N LYS A 153 -15.31 -16.62 -1.39
CA LYS A 153 -15.97 -15.91 -0.30
C LYS A 153 -15.08 -15.69 0.93
N GLY A 154 -14.13 -16.60 1.18
CA GLY A 154 -13.21 -16.51 2.28
C GLY A 154 -12.30 -15.29 2.14
N ASN A 155 -11.58 -15.20 1.04
CA ASN A 155 -10.69 -14.07 0.78
C ASN A 155 -11.45 -12.75 0.52
N LEU A 156 -12.59 -12.79 -0.17
CA LEU A 156 -13.46 -11.63 -0.37
C LEU A 156 -13.94 -11.01 0.95
N SER A 157 -14.11 -11.82 2.01
CA SER A 157 -14.57 -11.34 3.31
C SER A 157 -13.44 -10.75 4.19
N ILE A 158 -12.18 -10.97 3.83
CA ILE A 158 -11.02 -10.58 4.63
C ILE A 158 -10.29 -9.38 4.00
N PHE A 159 -9.97 -9.47 2.71
CA PHE A 159 -9.03 -8.55 2.05
C PHE A 159 -9.73 -7.37 1.36
N GLY A 160 -9.05 -6.24 1.39
CA GLY A 160 -9.35 -5.03 0.64
C GLY A 160 -8.06 -4.39 0.14
N ASP A 161 -8.20 -3.32 -0.61
CA ASP A 161 -7.10 -2.55 -1.20
C ASP A 161 -6.89 -1.27 -0.43
N ALA A 162 -5.65 -0.88 -0.26
CA ALA A 162 -5.26 0.38 0.37
C ALA A 162 -3.80 0.71 0.08
N ALA A 163 -3.40 1.94 0.41
CA ALA A 163 -2.01 2.35 0.43
C ALA A 163 -1.69 3.14 1.70
N ALA A 164 -0.46 2.99 2.19
CA ALA A 164 0.09 3.81 3.26
C ALA A 164 1.51 4.24 2.89
N ALA A 165 1.84 5.52 3.17
CA ALA A 165 3.18 6.09 3.03
C ALA A 165 3.71 6.53 4.40
N THR A 166 4.99 6.28 4.62
CA THR A 166 5.68 6.53 5.90
C THR A 166 7.03 7.16 5.65
#